data_d04d91f707abff5d8898315f3bb2632c
#
_entry.id   d04d91f707abff5d8898315f3bb2632c
#
_cell.length_a   1.000
_cell.length_b   1.000
_cell.length_c   1.000
_cell.angle_alpha   90.00
_cell.angle_beta   90.00
_cell.angle_gamma   90.00
#
_symmetry.space_group_name_H-M   'P 1'
#
loop_
_entity.id
_entity.type
_entity.pdbx_description
1 polymer ?
#
loop_
_entity_poly.entity_id
_entity_poly.type
_entity_poly.pdbx_seq_one_letter_code
_entity_poly.pdbx_strand_id
1 'polypeptide(L)'
;VELAAKHRILVVHDFAYGSIGFDGHRPVSFLEVPGAKEVGVEFYTLSKTYNMAGWRVGFAVGNESAIEAINLIQDHYYVSLFGAVQAAAAEALLGPQDCVGELVAVYERRRNTLIEKLREAGWEVQPPAGSFFCWLPVPKGYTSEAFADLLLERAHVAVAPGRGFGEHGEGYVRVGLLTDESRLAEAVERIARLGLFTSLKG
;
A
#
# COMPACT_ATOMS: atom_id res chain seq x y z
N VAL A 1 -14.74 -13.44 11.09
CA VAL A 1 -16.21 -13.46 10.95
C VAL A 1 -16.85 -13.95 12.25
N GLU A 2 -16.50 -15.13 12.77
CA GLU A 2 -17.09 -15.71 13.99
C GLU A 2 -16.99 -14.79 15.21
N LEU A 3 -15.82 -14.19 15.46
CA LEU A 3 -15.65 -13.23 16.54
C LEU A 3 -16.53 -11.99 16.35
N ALA A 4 -16.58 -11.47 15.13
CA ALA A 4 -17.40 -10.30 14.81
C ALA A 4 -18.89 -10.58 15.04
N ALA A 5 -19.38 -11.72 14.56
CA ALA A 5 -20.76 -12.15 14.78
C ALA A 5 -21.06 -12.36 16.27
N LYS A 6 -20.19 -13.08 17.00
CA LYS A 6 -20.36 -13.36 18.43
C LYS A 6 -20.42 -12.08 19.28
N HIS A 7 -19.60 -11.11 18.98
CA HIS A 7 -19.45 -9.88 19.76
C HIS A 7 -20.20 -8.68 19.18
N ARG A 8 -20.95 -8.85 18.10
CA ARG A 8 -21.69 -7.79 17.38
C ARG A 8 -20.76 -6.64 16.98
N ILE A 9 -19.62 -6.98 16.39
CA ILE A 9 -18.60 -6.04 15.89
C ILE A 9 -18.83 -5.89 14.39
N LEU A 10 -18.91 -4.65 13.89
CA LEU A 10 -18.84 -4.39 12.46
C LEU A 10 -17.37 -4.34 12.02
N VAL A 11 -16.99 -5.20 11.10
CA VAL A 11 -15.65 -5.21 10.49
C VAL A 11 -15.62 -4.20 9.36
N VAL A 12 -14.62 -3.33 9.35
CA VAL A 12 -14.32 -2.43 8.23
C VAL A 12 -13.00 -2.89 7.61
N HIS A 13 -13.07 -3.42 6.40
CA HIS A 13 -11.91 -3.86 5.64
C HIS A 13 -11.50 -2.81 4.61
N ASP A 14 -10.36 -2.14 4.81
CA ASP A 14 -9.77 -1.24 3.82
C ASP A 14 -8.95 -2.07 2.82
N PHE A 15 -9.56 -2.41 1.68
CA PHE A 15 -8.98 -3.27 0.65
C PHE A 15 -8.41 -2.49 -0.53
N ALA A 16 -7.83 -1.32 -0.25
CA ALA A 16 -7.33 -0.38 -1.26
C ALA A 16 -6.23 -0.96 -2.17
N TYR A 17 -5.50 -1.99 -1.71
CA TYR A 17 -4.41 -2.66 -2.45
C TYR A 17 -4.76 -4.09 -2.87
N GLY A 18 -6.02 -4.45 -2.87
CA GLY A 18 -6.51 -5.82 -3.11
C GLY A 18 -6.07 -6.47 -4.43
N SER A 19 -5.69 -5.67 -5.43
CA SER A 19 -5.22 -6.19 -6.71
C SER A 19 -3.69 -6.12 -6.88
N ILE A 20 -2.94 -5.61 -5.89
CA ILE A 20 -1.49 -5.44 -5.99
C ILE A 20 -0.80 -6.48 -5.10
N GLY A 21 -0.68 -7.69 -5.60
CA GLY A 21 0.08 -8.78 -5.00
C GLY A 21 1.23 -9.21 -5.89
N PHE A 22 2.33 -9.68 -5.29
CA PHE A 22 3.56 -10.07 -5.97
C PHE A 22 3.83 -11.56 -5.78
N ASP A 23 4.69 -12.14 -6.62
CA ASP A 23 5.10 -13.55 -6.54
C ASP A 23 3.91 -14.52 -6.55
N GLY A 24 2.83 -14.18 -7.27
CA GLY A 24 1.59 -14.96 -7.32
C GLY A 24 0.72 -14.85 -6.06
N HIS A 25 1.11 -14.04 -5.08
CA HIS A 25 0.26 -13.78 -3.91
C HIS A 25 -0.98 -12.99 -4.32
N ARG A 26 -2.16 -13.53 -4.00
CA ARG A 26 -3.44 -12.85 -4.19
C ARG A 26 -3.93 -12.36 -2.82
N PRO A 27 -4.02 -11.05 -2.59
CA PRO A 27 -4.68 -10.55 -1.39
C PRO A 27 -6.12 -11.07 -1.29
N VAL A 28 -6.54 -11.45 -0.10
CA VAL A 28 -7.85 -12.05 0.14
C VAL A 28 -8.85 -10.97 0.56
N SER A 29 -9.97 -10.88 -0.16
CA SER A 29 -11.11 -10.06 0.24
C SER A 29 -11.75 -10.64 1.51
N PHE A 30 -12.10 -9.78 2.46
CA PHE A 30 -12.87 -10.19 3.64
C PHE A 30 -14.19 -10.83 3.23
N LEU A 31 -14.81 -10.34 2.16
CA LEU A 31 -16.10 -10.81 1.69
C LEU A 31 -16.06 -12.19 1.01
N GLU A 32 -14.87 -12.76 0.76
CA GLU A 32 -14.73 -14.15 0.29
C GLU A 32 -15.06 -15.15 1.41
N VAL A 33 -15.04 -14.72 2.67
CA VAL A 33 -15.30 -15.60 3.83
C VAL A 33 -16.83 -15.75 4.02
N PRO A 34 -17.36 -16.97 4.12
CA PRO A 34 -18.78 -17.17 4.39
C PRO A 34 -19.25 -16.44 5.64
N GLY A 35 -20.38 -15.70 5.55
CA GLY A 35 -20.92 -14.89 6.63
C GLY A 35 -20.24 -13.52 6.83
N ALA A 36 -19.23 -13.18 6.04
CA ALA A 36 -18.55 -11.90 6.15
C ALA A 36 -19.46 -10.71 5.83
N LYS A 37 -20.34 -10.88 4.84
CA LYS A 37 -21.27 -9.84 4.40
C LYS A 37 -22.27 -9.42 5.49
N GLU A 38 -22.58 -10.29 6.41
CA GLU A 38 -23.49 -10.00 7.54
C GLU A 38 -22.82 -9.15 8.63
N VAL A 39 -21.49 -9.20 8.73
CA VAL A 39 -20.73 -8.57 9.82
C VAL A 39 -19.73 -7.54 9.37
N GLY A 40 -19.62 -7.24 8.08
CA GLY A 40 -18.59 -6.32 7.63
C GLY A 40 -18.90 -5.58 6.33
N VAL A 41 -18.12 -4.54 6.12
CA VAL A 41 -18.05 -3.77 4.88
C VAL A 41 -16.61 -3.74 4.37
N GLU A 42 -16.44 -3.81 3.07
CA GLU A 42 -15.16 -3.70 2.42
C GLU A 42 -15.13 -2.45 1.55
N PHE A 43 -14.07 -1.66 1.69
CA PHE A 43 -13.84 -0.46 0.89
C PHE A 43 -12.80 -0.75 -0.17
N TYR A 44 -13.13 -0.46 -1.40
CA TYR A 44 -12.23 -0.58 -2.55
C TYR A 44 -12.06 0.77 -3.24
N THR A 45 -10.89 1.04 -3.77
CA THR A 45 -10.60 2.25 -4.54
C THR A 45 -10.02 1.91 -5.91
N LEU A 46 -10.42 2.64 -6.93
CA LEU A 46 -9.82 2.53 -8.25
C LEU A 46 -8.48 3.27 -8.34
N SER A 47 -8.15 4.06 -7.31
CA SER A 47 -6.93 4.87 -7.26
C SER A 47 -5.65 4.07 -7.48
N LYS A 48 -5.59 2.83 -6.95
CA LYS A 48 -4.37 2.02 -6.95
C LYS A 48 -4.36 1.01 -8.08
N THR A 49 -5.43 0.24 -8.21
CA THR A 49 -5.57 -0.82 -9.22
C THR A 49 -5.55 -0.30 -10.65
N TYR A 50 -6.21 0.84 -10.89
CA TYR A 50 -6.38 1.41 -12.24
C TYR A 50 -5.61 2.73 -12.43
N ASN A 51 -4.71 3.07 -11.50
CA ASN A 51 -3.97 4.33 -11.52
C ASN A 51 -4.87 5.57 -11.61
N MET A 52 -6.06 5.50 -11.02
CA MET A 52 -7.10 6.53 -11.06
C MET A 52 -7.14 7.39 -9.79
N ALA A 53 -6.00 7.67 -9.17
CA ALA A 53 -5.94 8.42 -7.91
C ALA A 53 -6.55 9.83 -8.03
N GLY A 54 -6.33 10.52 -9.15
CA GLY A 54 -6.88 11.85 -9.42
C GLY A 54 -8.40 11.88 -9.66
N TRP A 55 -9.01 10.75 -9.96
CA TRP A 55 -10.46 10.63 -10.25
C TRP A 55 -11.31 10.60 -8.99
N ARG A 56 -10.71 10.35 -7.83
CA ARG A 56 -11.37 10.35 -6.52
C ARG A 56 -12.61 9.45 -6.45
N VAL A 57 -12.48 8.21 -6.91
CA VAL A 57 -13.56 7.21 -6.97
C VAL A 57 -13.18 5.90 -6.28
N GLY A 58 -14.13 5.35 -5.57
CA GLY A 58 -14.09 4.06 -4.90
C GLY A 58 -15.51 3.64 -4.55
N PHE A 59 -15.65 2.49 -3.95
CA PHE A 59 -16.96 1.96 -3.54
C PHE A 59 -16.83 1.16 -2.24
N ALA A 60 -17.96 0.99 -1.56
CA ALA A 60 -18.12 0.13 -0.41
C ALA A 60 -19.14 -0.97 -0.73
N VAL A 61 -18.86 -2.18 -0.28
CA VAL A 61 -19.76 -3.33 -0.40
C VAL A 61 -19.80 -4.11 0.91
N GLY A 62 -20.91 -4.76 1.23
CA GLY A 62 -20.99 -5.57 2.44
C GLY A 62 -22.34 -5.52 3.13
N ASN A 63 -22.32 -5.36 4.46
CA ASN A 63 -23.51 -5.37 5.31
C ASN A 63 -24.52 -4.30 4.89
N GLU A 64 -25.76 -4.71 4.63
CA GLU A 64 -26.82 -3.86 4.11
C GLU A 64 -27.06 -2.61 4.96
N SER A 65 -27.27 -2.76 6.24
CA SER A 65 -27.54 -1.63 7.15
C SER A 65 -26.37 -0.65 7.23
N ALA A 66 -25.14 -1.14 7.14
CA ALA A 66 -23.95 -0.28 7.09
C ALA A 66 -23.87 0.49 5.77
N ILE A 67 -24.16 -0.16 4.64
CA ILE A 67 -24.19 0.49 3.32
C ILE A 67 -25.32 1.53 3.26
N GLU A 68 -26.51 1.24 3.79
CA GLU A 68 -27.60 2.22 3.90
C GLU A 68 -27.19 3.46 4.70
N ALA A 69 -26.51 3.27 5.84
CA ALA A 69 -26.02 4.37 6.67
C ALA A 69 -24.95 5.20 5.92
N ILE A 70 -24.05 4.56 5.16
CA ILE A 70 -23.04 5.24 4.33
C ILE A 70 -23.75 6.06 3.22
N ASN A 71 -24.75 5.47 2.53
CA ASN A 71 -25.50 6.16 1.50
C ASN A 71 -26.24 7.39 2.05
N LEU A 72 -26.84 7.26 3.24
CA LEU A 72 -27.52 8.39 3.89
C LEU A 72 -26.55 9.55 4.16
N ILE A 73 -25.34 9.27 4.62
CA ILE A 73 -24.30 10.29 4.82
C ILE A 73 -23.86 10.86 3.47
N GLN A 74 -23.67 10.02 2.47
CA GLN A 74 -23.27 10.44 1.13
C GLN A 74 -24.29 11.42 0.53
N ASP A 75 -25.58 11.11 0.61
CA ASP A 75 -26.66 11.94 0.04
C ASP A 75 -26.75 13.32 0.72
N HIS A 76 -26.47 13.39 2.03
CA HIS A 76 -26.63 14.62 2.79
C HIS A 76 -25.37 15.51 2.85
N TYR A 77 -24.18 14.93 2.75
CA TYR A 77 -22.93 15.67 2.93
C TYR A 77 -22.09 15.82 1.67
N TYR A 78 -22.17 14.89 0.73
CA TYR A 78 -21.22 14.84 -0.39
C TYR A 78 -21.86 15.00 -1.76
N VAL A 79 -23.19 14.91 -1.86
CA VAL A 79 -23.91 14.93 -3.13
C VAL A 79 -23.49 13.77 -4.05
N SER A 80 -24.02 13.67 -5.24
CA SER A 80 -23.68 12.61 -6.20
C SER A 80 -22.30 12.82 -6.80
N LEU A 81 -21.56 11.73 -6.96
CA LEU A 81 -20.33 11.72 -7.74
C LEU A 81 -20.64 12.05 -9.21
N PHE A 82 -19.83 12.89 -9.84
CA PHE A 82 -19.99 13.28 -11.23
C PHE A 82 -20.15 12.07 -12.16
N GLY A 83 -21.22 12.07 -12.97
CA GLY A 83 -21.61 10.91 -13.78
C GLY A 83 -20.52 10.38 -14.72
N ALA A 84 -19.68 11.27 -15.29
CA ALA A 84 -18.57 10.83 -16.13
C ALA A 84 -17.51 10.02 -15.35
N VAL A 85 -17.28 10.34 -14.07
CA VAL A 85 -16.38 9.58 -13.19
C VAL A 85 -16.96 8.20 -12.90
N GLN A 86 -18.29 8.12 -12.68
CA GLN A 86 -18.98 6.84 -12.48
C GLN A 86 -18.91 5.97 -13.73
N ALA A 87 -19.14 6.54 -14.92
CA ALA A 87 -19.03 5.82 -16.19
C ALA A 87 -17.59 5.30 -16.43
N ALA A 88 -16.58 6.13 -16.17
CA ALA A 88 -15.19 5.72 -16.27
C ALA A 88 -14.82 4.61 -15.27
N ALA A 89 -15.35 4.68 -14.04
CA ALA A 89 -15.16 3.63 -13.04
C ALA A 89 -15.81 2.31 -13.47
N ALA A 90 -17.02 2.37 -14.01
CA ALA A 90 -17.70 1.19 -14.54
C ALA A 90 -16.92 0.55 -15.70
N GLU A 91 -16.41 1.35 -16.63
CA GLU A 91 -15.57 0.87 -17.74
C GLU A 91 -14.27 0.23 -17.22
N ALA A 92 -13.61 0.83 -16.24
CA ALA A 92 -12.41 0.27 -15.63
C ALA A 92 -12.66 -1.11 -14.97
N LEU A 93 -13.83 -1.28 -14.34
CA LEU A 93 -14.19 -2.53 -13.65
C LEU A 93 -14.71 -3.61 -14.59
N LEU A 94 -15.41 -3.26 -15.67
CA LEU A 94 -16.07 -4.18 -16.59
C LEU A 94 -15.26 -4.46 -17.85
N GLY A 95 -14.35 -3.56 -18.21
CA GLY A 95 -13.48 -3.68 -19.38
C GLY A 95 -12.36 -4.71 -19.21
N PRO A 96 -11.48 -4.84 -20.22
CA PRO A 96 -10.31 -5.72 -20.15
C PRO A 96 -9.42 -5.39 -18.94
N GLN A 97 -8.92 -6.42 -18.25
CA GLN A 97 -8.14 -6.27 -17.01
C GLN A 97 -6.62 -6.41 -17.23
N ASP A 98 -6.16 -6.48 -18.47
CA ASP A 98 -4.73 -6.61 -18.81
C ASP A 98 -3.88 -5.48 -18.19
N CYS A 99 -4.43 -4.27 -18.16
CA CYS A 99 -3.78 -3.09 -17.56
C CYS A 99 -3.45 -3.27 -16.08
N VAL A 100 -4.23 -4.07 -15.34
CA VAL A 100 -3.97 -4.37 -13.92
C VAL A 100 -2.74 -5.28 -13.81
N GLY A 101 -2.68 -6.33 -14.64
CA GLY A 101 -1.52 -7.23 -14.70
C GLY A 101 -0.24 -6.51 -15.07
N GLU A 102 -0.30 -5.62 -16.07
CA GLU A 102 0.83 -4.78 -16.49
C GLU A 102 1.31 -3.85 -15.37
N LEU A 103 0.38 -3.21 -14.66
CA LEU A 103 0.68 -2.34 -13.53
C LEU A 103 1.35 -3.12 -12.37
N VAL A 104 0.82 -4.27 -12.02
CA VAL A 104 1.38 -5.16 -10.99
C VAL A 104 2.80 -5.57 -11.37
N ALA A 105 3.03 -5.98 -12.61
CA ALA A 105 4.35 -6.36 -13.10
C ALA A 105 5.37 -5.20 -13.03
N VAL A 106 4.94 -3.94 -13.24
CA VAL A 106 5.80 -2.76 -13.05
C VAL A 106 6.22 -2.64 -11.58
N TYR A 107 5.27 -2.70 -10.63
CA TYR A 107 5.59 -2.58 -9.22
C TYR A 107 6.42 -3.76 -8.70
N GLU A 108 6.19 -4.96 -9.20
CA GLU A 108 6.97 -6.14 -8.83
C GLU A 108 8.44 -6.01 -9.27
N ARG A 109 8.70 -5.56 -10.51
CA ARG A 109 10.07 -5.28 -10.97
C ARG A 109 10.75 -4.20 -10.12
N ARG A 110 10.06 -3.11 -9.82
CA ARG A 110 10.57 -2.03 -8.96
C ARG A 110 10.89 -2.53 -7.56
N ARG A 111 9.99 -3.34 -6.96
CA ARG A 111 10.22 -4.00 -5.67
C ARG A 111 11.48 -4.87 -5.72
N ASN A 112 11.60 -5.71 -6.74
CA ASN A 112 12.73 -6.62 -6.88
C ASN A 112 14.05 -5.85 -7.00
N THR A 113 14.10 -4.83 -7.85
CA THR A 113 15.27 -3.95 -7.99
C THR A 113 15.64 -3.28 -6.66
N LEU A 114 14.67 -2.69 -5.96
CA LEU A 114 14.92 -2.04 -4.67
C LEU A 114 15.49 -3.03 -3.65
N ILE A 115 14.85 -4.18 -3.48
CA ILE A 115 15.26 -5.19 -2.48
C ILE A 115 16.64 -5.77 -2.80
N GLU A 116 16.91 -6.09 -4.07
CA GLU A 116 18.21 -6.57 -4.52
C GLU A 116 19.32 -5.56 -4.20
N LYS A 117 19.14 -4.31 -4.60
CA LYS A 117 20.13 -3.25 -4.37
C LYS A 117 20.37 -2.95 -2.89
N LEU A 118 19.31 -2.97 -2.06
CA LEU A 118 19.43 -2.80 -0.61
C LEU A 118 20.26 -3.93 0.00
N ARG A 119 20.03 -5.19 -0.40
CA ARG A 119 20.79 -6.36 0.08
C ARG A 119 22.25 -6.32 -0.38
N GLU A 120 22.50 -5.93 -1.65
CA GLU A 120 23.86 -5.70 -2.15
C GLU A 120 24.60 -4.65 -1.32
N ALA A 121 23.91 -3.61 -0.87
CA ALA A 121 24.46 -2.57 0.01
C ALA A 121 24.62 -3.01 1.47
N GLY A 122 24.26 -4.26 1.82
CA GLY A 122 24.34 -4.81 3.17
C GLY A 122 23.14 -4.47 4.07
N TRP A 123 22.07 -3.90 3.52
CA TRP A 123 20.84 -3.64 4.26
C TRP A 123 19.90 -4.83 4.15
N GLU A 124 19.83 -5.61 5.22
CA GLU A 124 18.95 -6.78 5.29
C GLU A 124 17.48 -6.36 5.38
N VAL A 125 16.73 -6.66 4.32
CA VAL A 125 15.34 -6.27 4.16
C VAL A 125 14.48 -7.43 3.64
N GLN A 126 13.21 -7.44 4.05
CA GLN A 126 12.22 -8.40 3.57
C GLN A 126 11.39 -7.78 2.45
N PRO A 127 11.19 -8.48 1.31
CA PRO A 127 10.32 -8.01 0.25
C PRO A 127 8.86 -8.02 0.71
N PRO A 128 8.08 -6.97 0.43
CA PRO A 128 6.64 -7.03 0.66
C PRO A 128 5.97 -7.99 -0.33
N ALA A 129 4.93 -8.67 0.11
CA ALA A 129 4.12 -9.56 -0.73
C ALA A 129 3.10 -8.81 -1.62
N GLY A 130 2.96 -7.51 -1.44
CA GLY A 130 2.05 -6.67 -2.23
C GLY A 130 2.17 -5.20 -1.84
N SER A 131 1.26 -4.36 -2.38
CA SER A 131 1.30 -2.91 -2.26
C SER A 131 2.48 -2.29 -3.04
N PHE A 132 2.53 -0.98 -3.10
CA PHE A 132 3.69 -0.26 -3.65
C PHE A 132 4.50 0.46 -2.55
N PHE A 133 4.46 -0.06 -1.33
CA PHE A 133 5.27 0.41 -0.22
C PHE A 133 6.12 -0.72 0.36
N CYS A 134 7.33 -0.35 0.77
CA CYS A 134 8.23 -1.22 1.52
C CYS A 134 8.45 -0.63 2.92
N TRP A 135 8.35 -1.45 3.94
CA TRP A 135 8.80 -1.14 5.29
C TRP A 135 10.24 -1.64 5.44
N LEU A 136 11.16 -0.72 5.70
CA LEU A 136 12.57 -1.03 5.83
C LEU A 136 13.02 -0.79 7.28
N PRO A 137 13.70 -1.76 7.92
CA PRO A 137 14.13 -1.60 9.30
C PRO A 137 15.22 -0.53 9.41
N VAL A 138 15.10 0.32 10.42
CA VAL A 138 16.10 1.36 10.71
C VAL A 138 17.34 0.72 11.33
N PRO A 139 18.57 1.15 10.99
CA PRO A 139 19.80 0.65 11.60
C PRO A 139 19.82 0.91 13.12
N LYS A 140 20.49 0.04 13.87
CA LYS A 140 20.66 0.21 15.32
C LYS A 140 21.27 1.58 15.65
N GLY A 141 20.72 2.23 16.65
CA GLY A 141 21.20 3.53 17.13
C GLY A 141 20.48 4.73 16.53
N TYR A 142 19.55 4.54 15.61
CA TYR A 142 18.71 5.59 15.05
C TYR A 142 17.25 5.40 15.42
N THR A 143 16.53 6.50 15.63
CA THR A 143 15.06 6.53 15.56
C THR A 143 14.63 6.63 14.10
N SER A 144 13.36 6.32 13.81
CA SER A 144 12.82 6.42 12.45
C SER A 144 12.91 7.84 11.88
N GLU A 145 12.70 8.86 12.72
CA GLU A 145 12.82 10.27 12.34
C GLU A 145 14.28 10.65 12.07
N ALA A 146 15.19 10.38 13.02
CA ALA A 146 16.60 10.71 12.84
C ALA A 146 17.23 10.02 11.62
N PHE A 147 16.78 8.80 11.31
CA PHE A 147 17.24 8.08 10.12
C PHE A 147 16.66 8.67 8.83
N ALA A 148 15.38 9.05 8.82
CA ALA A 148 14.76 9.70 7.66
C ALA A 148 15.43 11.06 7.37
N ASP A 149 15.72 11.86 8.41
CA ASP A 149 16.43 13.15 8.31
C ASP A 149 17.86 12.94 7.76
N LEU A 150 18.58 11.96 8.29
CA LEU A 150 19.92 11.60 7.80
C LEU A 150 19.92 11.25 6.30
N LEU A 151 18.95 10.43 5.85
CA LEU A 151 18.84 10.07 4.45
C LEU A 151 18.50 11.29 3.57
N LEU A 152 17.63 12.16 4.05
CA LEU A 152 17.25 13.38 3.33
C LEU A 152 18.46 14.33 3.19
N GLU A 153 19.15 14.61 4.27
CA GLU A 153 20.25 15.59 4.31
C GLU A 153 21.52 15.10 3.61
N ARG A 154 21.89 13.82 3.79
CA ARG A 154 23.19 13.30 3.37
C ARG A 154 23.12 12.47 2.10
N ALA A 155 22.01 11.79 1.83
CA ALA A 155 21.81 11.01 0.61
C ALA A 155 20.87 11.69 -0.40
N HIS A 156 20.16 12.74 0.00
CA HIS A 156 19.09 13.38 -0.79
C HIS A 156 18.01 12.38 -1.20
N VAL A 157 17.65 11.50 -0.26
CA VAL A 157 16.61 10.49 -0.41
C VAL A 157 15.54 10.72 0.66
N ALA A 158 14.35 11.07 0.23
CA ALA A 158 13.20 11.26 1.13
C ALA A 158 12.49 9.93 1.38
N VAL A 159 12.31 9.58 2.65
CA VAL A 159 11.54 8.44 3.12
C VAL A 159 10.57 8.88 4.20
N ALA A 160 9.48 8.14 4.44
CA ALA A 160 8.58 8.47 5.52
C ALA A 160 9.00 7.74 6.81
N PRO A 161 9.23 8.47 7.93
CA PRO A 161 9.55 7.84 9.20
C PRO A 161 8.36 7.02 9.69
N GLY A 162 8.62 5.81 10.18
CA GLY A 162 7.56 4.89 10.60
C GLY A 162 6.76 5.40 11.79
N ARG A 163 7.37 6.18 12.69
CA ARG A 163 6.69 6.86 13.80
C ARG A 163 5.47 7.67 13.35
N GLY A 164 5.51 8.26 12.15
CA GLY A 164 4.38 8.98 11.56
C GLY A 164 3.13 8.13 11.29
N PHE A 165 3.25 6.80 11.38
CA PHE A 165 2.15 5.83 11.20
C PHE A 165 1.69 5.21 12.53
N GLY A 166 2.17 5.71 13.65
CA GLY A 166 1.84 5.25 14.99
C GLY A 166 3.06 4.67 15.73
N GLU A 167 2.88 4.36 17.01
CA GLU A 167 3.97 3.92 17.89
C GLU A 167 4.66 2.64 17.41
N HIS A 168 3.90 1.71 16.85
CA HIS A 168 4.42 0.44 16.33
C HIS A 168 5.18 0.59 15.00
N GLY A 169 5.14 1.77 14.37
CA GLY A 169 5.96 2.09 13.21
C GLY A 169 7.38 2.52 13.56
N GLU A 170 7.68 2.77 14.85
CA GLU A 170 9.04 3.11 15.27
C GLU A 170 10.00 1.94 14.96
N GLY A 171 11.22 2.30 14.55
CA GLY A 171 12.22 1.33 14.09
C GLY A 171 12.13 0.97 12.60
N TYR A 172 11.23 1.62 11.85
CA TYR A 172 11.07 1.44 10.40
C TYR A 172 11.00 2.77 9.67
N VAL A 173 11.34 2.74 8.38
CA VAL A 173 10.99 3.80 7.40
C VAL A 173 10.19 3.19 6.26
N ARG A 174 9.23 3.97 5.72
CA ARG A 174 8.45 3.55 4.56
C ARG A 174 8.99 4.17 3.28
N VAL A 175 9.26 3.31 2.30
CA VAL A 175 9.69 3.69 0.95
C VAL A 175 8.60 3.34 -0.05
N GLY A 176 8.35 4.24 -1.02
CA GLY A 176 7.41 4.00 -2.12
C GLY A 176 8.12 3.51 -3.39
N LEU A 177 7.47 2.57 -4.10
CA LEU A 177 7.90 2.06 -5.41
C LEU A 177 7.35 2.94 -6.56
N LEU A 178 7.33 4.26 -6.36
CA LEU A 178 6.59 5.21 -7.20
C LEU A 178 7.43 5.86 -8.31
N THR A 179 8.68 5.45 -8.44
CA THR A 179 9.60 5.88 -9.51
C THR A 179 10.15 4.66 -10.25
N ASP A 180 10.87 4.88 -11.34
CA ASP A 180 11.46 3.81 -12.14
C ASP A 180 12.63 3.09 -11.42
N GLU A 181 13.01 1.94 -11.95
CA GLU A 181 14.04 1.07 -11.39
C GLU A 181 15.41 1.77 -11.30
N SER A 182 15.76 2.62 -12.27
CA SER A 182 17.03 3.33 -12.30
C SER A 182 17.13 4.34 -11.16
N ARG A 183 16.06 5.06 -10.87
CA ARG A 183 15.98 6.03 -9.79
C ARG A 183 15.99 5.33 -8.41
N LEU A 184 15.36 4.17 -8.31
CA LEU A 184 15.43 3.36 -7.08
C LEU A 184 16.86 2.85 -6.83
N ALA A 185 17.53 2.35 -7.86
CA ALA A 185 18.93 1.93 -7.77
C ALA A 185 19.85 3.09 -7.37
N GLU A 186 19.71 4.26 -8.02
CA GLU A 186 20.46 5.47 -7.69
C GLU A 186 20.26 5.89 -6.22
N ALA A 187 19.02 5.85 -5.71
CA ALA A 187 18.73 6.16 -4.33
C ALA A 187 19.47 5.21 -3.38
N VAL A 188 19.48 3.91 -3.65
CA VAL A 188 20.22 2.93 -2.85
C VAL A 188 21.72 3.17 -2.92
N GLU A 189 22.30 3.48 -4.07
CA GLU A 189 23.72 3.82 -4.20
C GLU A 189 24.11 5.03 -3.34
N ARG A 190 23.26 6.07 -3.31
CA ARG A 190 23.47 7.25 -2.45
C ARG A 190 23.44 6.87 -0.98
N ILE A 191 22.50 6.02 -0.55
CA ILE A 191 22.41 5.51 0.81
C ILE A 191 23.64 4.67 1.17
N ALA A 192 24.07 3.78 0.27
CA ALA A 192 25.24 2.91 0.48
C ALA A 192 26.53 3.70 0.74
N ARG A 193 26.71 4.85 0.08
CA ARG A 193 27.87 5.75 0.30
C ARG A 193 27.96 6.32 1.71
N LEU A 194 26.90 6.26 2.50
CA LEU A 194 26.92 6.66 3.91
C LEU A 194 27.63 5.63 4.82
N GLY A 195 27.87 4.42 4.31
CA GLY A 195 28.58 3.36 5.06
C GLY A 195 27.83 2.80 6.26
N LEU A 196 26.50 2.94 6.31
CA LEU A 196 25.66 2.57 7.46
C LEU A 196 25.43 1.05 7.57
N PHE A 197 25.58 0.34 6.46
CA PHE A 197 25.23 -1.08 6.31
C PHE A 197 26.44 -1.95 5.92
N THR A 198 27.64 -1.56 6.34
CA THR A 198 28.83 -2.39 6.10
C THR A 198 28.58 -3.78 6.66
N SER A 199 28.43 -4.76 5.76
CA SER A 199 28.36 -6.17 6.14
C SER A 199 29.58 -6.50 6.98
N LEU A 200 29.32 -7.03 8.16
CA LEU A 200 30.31 -7.85 8.87
C LEU A 200 30.59 -9.07 7.97
N LYS A 201 31.39 -8.90 6.91
CA LYS A 201 32.11 -9.99 6.31
C LYS A 201 33.22 -10.32 7.29
N GLY A 202 32.85 -11.12 8.28
CA GLY A 202 33.77 -11.89 9.09
C GLY A 202 33.82 -13.30 8.55
#